data_2aabd20e6ca5cc85476843095ac28333
#
_entry.id   2aabd20e6ca5cc85476843095ac28333
#
_cell.length_a   1.000
_cell.length_b   1.000
_cell.length_c   1.000
_cell.angle_alpha   90.00
_cell.angle_beta   90.00
_cell.angle_gamma   90.00
#
_symmetry.space_group_name_H-M   'P 1'
#
loop_
_entity.id
_entity.type
_entity.pdbx_description
1 polymer ?
#
loop_
_entity_poly.entity_id
_entity_poly.type
_entity_poly.pdbx_seq_one_letter_code
_entity_poly.pdbx_strand_id
1 'polypeptide(L)'
;MQPNIRVMLFDEDGERFFGEGPCRLLHAIEETGSLRSAAISMGLAYTKALRIIKNAAAAQSMQMAYTKALGLVRHAEQVLGFALTERKIGGKGGGGSVLTDEAKEFLYRYEQYRDACKQAGKQLYPQFFPDEK
;
A
#
# COMPACT_ATOMS: atom_id res chain seq x y z
N MET A 1 8.93 -15.33 -21.75
CA MET A 1 9.12 -15.30 -20.29
C MET A 1 9.90 -14.05 -19.92
N GLN A 2 9.55 -13.39 -18.83
CA GLN A 2 10.22 -12.17 -18.41
C GLN A 2 10.23 -12.09 -16.88
N PRO A 3 11.24 -11.43 -16.30
CA PRO A 3 11.33 -11.35 -14.83
C PRO A 3 10.27 -10.43 -14.27
N ASN A 4 9.77 -10.80 -13.09
CA ASN A 4 8.88 -9.94 -12.33
C ASN A 4 9.35 -9.98 -10.88
N ILE A 5 9.92 -8.87 -10.43
CA ILE A 5 10.48 -8.76 -9.09
C ILE A 5 9.58 -7.89 -8.25
N ARG A 6 9.22 -8.39 -7.08
CA ARG A 6 8.44 -7.66 -6.09
C ARG A 6 9.29 -7.46 -4.85
N VAL A 7 9.30 -6.24 -4.33
CA VAL A 7 10.09 -5.91 -3.14
C VAL A 7 9.17 -5.79 -1.95
N MET A 8 9.43 -6.61 -0.94
CA MET A 8 8.70 -6.61 0.32
C MET A 8 9.71 -6.41 1.44
N LEU A 9 9.35 -5.58 2.41
CA LEU A 9 10.19 -5.31 3.57
C LEU A 9 9.63 -6.04 4.78
N PHE A 10 10.52 -6.63 5.57
CA PHE A 10 10.17 -7.44 6.73
C PHE A 10 10.78 -6.83 7.99
N ASP A 11 10.10 -7.02 9.11
CA ASP A 11 10.63 -6.59 10.41
C ASP A 11 11.66 -7.60 10.93
N GLU A 12 12.17 -7.35 12.12
CA GLU A 12 13.20 -8.22 12.73
C GLU A 12 12.67 -9.60 13.05
N ASP A 13 11.36 -9.75 13.24
CA ASP A 13 10.73 -11.04 13.52
C ASP A 13 10.38 -11.81 12.24
N GLY A 14 10.70 -11.25 11.07
CA GLY A 14 10.41 -11.89 9.80
C GLY A 14 9.00 -11.67 9.31
N GLU A 15 8.27 -10.71 9.86
CA GLU A 15 6.92 -10.37 9.41
C GLU A 15 6.97 -9.22 8.41
N ARG A 16 6.25 -9.40 7.32
CA ARG A 16 6.16 -8.36 6.29
C ARG A 16 5.40 -7.15 6.82
N PHE A 17 5.99 -5.96 6.69
CA PHE A 17 5.33 -4.73 7.10
C PHE A 17 5.14 -3.73 5.96
N PHE A 18 5.81 -3.91 4.82
CA PHE A 18 5.65 -3.00 3.70
C PHE A 18 5.89 -3.71 2.36
N GLY A 19 5.19 -3.26 1.34
CA GLY A 19 5.27 -3.80 -0.01
C GLY A 19 4.33 -3.04 -0.93
N GLU A 20 3.92 -3.64 -2.02
CA GLU A 20 3.05 -3.00 -3.03
C GLU A 20 1.69 -2.56 -2.46
N GLY A 21 1.05 -3.40 -1.62
CA GLY A 21 -0.23 -3.06 -1.04
C GLY A 21 -0.18 -1.81 -0.18
N PRO A 22 0.67 -1.78 0.87
CA PRO A 22 0.85 -0.57 1.66
C PRO A 22 1.32 0.64 0.85
N CYS A 23 2.17 0.44 -0.16
CA CYS A 23 2.60 1.50 -1.05
C CYS A 23 1.41 2.15 -1.76
N ARG A 24 0.54 1.34 -2.35
CA ARG A 24 -0.68 1.82 -3.00
C ARG A 24 -1.61 2.51 -2.02
N LEU A 25 -1.69 1.98 -0.80
CA LEU A 25 -2.54 2.56 0.24
C LEU A 25 -2.08 3.98 0.58
N LEU A 26 -0.78 4.20 0.75
CA LEU A 26 -0.26 5.53 1.04
C LEU A 26 -0.56 6.51 -0.10
N HIS A 27 -0.38 6.09 -1.36
CA HIS A 27 -0.75 6.93 -2.50
C HIS A 27 -2.24 7.23 -2.54
N ALA A 28 -3.08 6.22 -2.24
CA ALA A 28 -4.52 6.43 -2.20
C ALA A 28 -4.94 7.40 -1.09
N ILE A 29 -4.23 7.40 0.05
CA ILE A 29 -4.47 8.38 1.11
C ILE A 29 -4.16 9.79 0.60
N GLU A 30 -3.05 9.95 -0.13
CA GLU A 30 -2.72 11.25 -0.73
C GLU A 30 -3.78 11.72 -1.71
N GLU A 31 -4.27 10.81 -2.55
CA GLU A 31 -5.26 11.14 -3.58
C GLU A 31 -6.63 11.45 -3.00
N THR A 32 -7.07 10.65 -2.02
CA THR A 32 -8.43 10.74 -1.48
C THR A 32 -8.53 11.66 -0.27
N GLY A 33 -7.42 11.89 0.42
CA GLY A 33 -7.41 12.72 1.63
C GLY A 33 -7.92 12.01 2.87
N SER A 34 -8.14 10.69 2.83
CA SER A 34 -8.56 9.95 4.01
C SER A 34 -8.17 8.48 3.93
N LEU A 35 -7.83 7.91 5.07
CA LEU A 35 -7.52 6.48 5.17
C LEU A 35 -8.75 5.64 4.82
N ARG A 36 -9.93 6.07 5.27
CA ARG A 36 -11.17 5.37 5.00
C ARG A 36 -11.49 5.33 3.50
N SER A 37 -11.42 6.49 2.85
CA SER A 37 -11.66 6.57 1.41
C SER A 37 -10.64 5.78 0.61
N ALA A 38 -9.38 5.82 1.05
CA ALA A 38 -8.31 5.04 0.43
C ALA A 38 -8.58 3.54 0.54
N ALA A 39 -8.96 3.07 1.73
CA ALA A 39 -9.27 1.67 1.97
C ALA A 39 -10.44 1.20 1.12
N ILE A 40 -11.49 2.02 1.03
CA ILE A 40 -12.66 1.73 0.21
C ILE A 40 -12.27 1.65 -1.27
N SER A 41 -11.48 2.61 -1.73
CA SER A 41 -10.99 2.66 -3.12
C SER A 41 -10.24 1.38 -3.49
N MET A 42 -9.36 0.90 -2.62
CA MET A 42 -8.60 -0.32 -2.84
C MET A 42 -9.47 -1.57 -2.73
N GLY A 43 -10.46 -1.56 -1.84
CA GLY A 43 -11.40 -2.64 -1.66
C GLY A 43 -12.43 -2.73 -2.79
N LEU A 44 -12.64 -1.67 -3.56
CA LEU A 44 -13.62 -1.66 -4.64
C LEU A 44 -13.33 -2.70 -5.73
N ALA A 45 -12.06 -2.97 -6.01
CA ALA A 45 -11.71 -4.03 -6.97
C ALA A 45 -12.13 -5.40 -6.45
N TYR A 46 -12.06 -5.60 -5.13
CA TYR A 46 -12.51 -6.81 -4.48
C TYR A 46 -14.04 -6.88 -4.42
N THR A 47 -14.68 -5.74 -4.11
CA THR A 47 -16.15 -5.67 -4.04
C THR A 47 -16.84 -5.73 -5.40
N LYS A 48 -16.13 -5.47 -6.49
CA LYS A 48 -16.70 -5.66 -7.83
C LYS A 48 -17.13 -7.12 -8.05
N ALA A 49 -16.36 -8.07 -7.51
CA ALA A 49 -16.73 -9.48 -7.56
C ALA A 49 -17.92 -9.79 -6.65
N LEU A 50 -18.13 -8.97 -5.62
CA LEU A 50 -19.22 -9.13 -4.65
C LEU A 50 -20.43 -8.28 -4.97
N ARG A 51 -20.45 -7.56 -6.09
CA ARG A 51 -21.54 -6.68 -6.49
C ARG A 51 -22.88 -7.40 -6.66
N ILE A 52 -22.81 -8.70 -6.84
CA ILE A 52 -23.98 -9.55 -7.02
C ILE A 52 -24.58 -9.91 -5.67
N ILE A 53 -23.88 -9.62 -4.57
CA ILE A 53 -24.31 -9.91 -3.22
C ILE A 53 -24.79 -8.62 -2.55
N LYS A 54 -25.88 -8.68 -1.89
CA LYS A 54 -26.66 -7.58 -1.31
C LYS A 54 -25.89 -6.52 -0.54
N ASN A 55 -26.45 -5.31 -0.45
CA ASN A 55 -25.89 -4.12 0.21
C ASN A 55 -25.25 -4.31 1.58
N ALA A 56 -25.76 -5.26 2.39
CA ALA A 56 -25.21 -5.56 3.71
C ALA A 56 -23.82 -6.18 3.63
N ALA A 57 -23.59 -7.04 2.64
CA ALA A 57 -22.27 -7.66 2.43
C ALA A 57 -21.24 -6.62 1.95
N ALA A 58 -21.69 -5.65 1.15
CA ALA A 58 -20.84 -4.55 0.69
C ALA A 58 -20.40 -3.66 1.86
N ALA A 59 -21.31 -3.35 2.79
CA ALA A 59 -20.98 -2.55 3.98
C ALA A 59 -19.98 -3.28 4.89
N GLN A 60 -20.14 -4.58 5.10
CA GLN A 60 -19.20 -5.38 5.86
C GLN A 60 -17.84 -5.44 5.17
N SER A 61 -17.83 -5.57 3.85
CA SER A 61 -16.61 -5.59 3.06
C SER A 61 -15.83 -4.28 3.19
N MET A 62 -16.54 -3.14 3.17
CA MET A 62 -15.93 -1.82 3.38
C MET A 62 -15.33 -1.68 4.77
N GLN A 63 -16.03 -2.17 5.80
CA GLN A 63 -15.54 -2.13 7.17
C GLN A 63 -14.31 -3.02 7.33
N MET A 64 -14.30 -4.19 6.72
CA MET A 64 -13.16 -5.09 6.74
C MET A 64 -11.95 -4.48 6.04
N ALA A 65 -12.18 -3.82 4.90
CA ALA A 65 -11.11 -3.15 4.15
C ALA A 65 -10.49 -2.04 4.99
N TYR A 66 -11.32 -1.24 5.67
CA TYR A 66 -10.84 -0.17 6.55
C TYR A 66 -10.03 -0.72 7.72
N THR A 67 -10.53 -1.75 8.38
CA THR A 67 -9.85 -2.39 9.51
C THR A 67 -8.50 -2.95 9.09
N LYS A 68 -8.45 -3.62 7.94
CA LYS A 68 -7.21 -4.17 7.39
C LYS A 68 -6.21 -3.06 7.06
N ALA A 69 -6.68 -2.01 6.40
CA ALA A 69 -5.82 -0.88 6.04
C ALA A 69 -5.24 -0.20 7.28
N LEU A 70 -6.07 0.00 8.31
CA LEU A 70 -5.63 0.59 9.57
C LEU A 70 -4.57 -0.28 10.23
N GLY A 71 -4.76 -1.61 10.21
CA GLY A 71 -3.79 -2.55 10.76
C GLY A 71 -2.46 -2.50 10.03
N LEU A 72 -2.48 -2.39 8.70
CA LEU A 72 -1.27 -2.27 7.89
C LEU A 72 -0.49 -1.00 8.23
N VAL A 73 -1.20 0.13 8.35
CA VAL A 73 -0.59 1.42 8.69
C VAL A 73 0.03 1.34 10.08
N ARG A 74 -0.69 0.83 11.07
CA ARG A 74 -0.21 0.74 12.44
C ARG A 74 1.00 -0.18 12.58
N HIS A 75 0.98 -1.32 11.90
CA HIS A 75 2.12 -2.24 11.94
C HIS A 75 3.37 -1.57 11.35
N ALA A 76 3.23 -0.92 10.21
CA ALA A 76 4.34 -0.21 9.59
C ALA A 76 4.86 0.91 10.50
N GLU A 77 3.98 1.65 11.15
CA GLU A 77 4.37 2.70 12.09
C GLU A 77 5.17 2.14 13.25
N GLN A 78 4.79 0.98 13.77
CA GLN A 78 5.53 0.33 14.85
C GLN A 78 6.93 -0.05 14.42
N VAL A 79 7.08 -0.60 13.22
CA VAL A 79 8.39 -1.02 12.72
C VAL A 79 9.27 0.18 12.40
N LEU A 80 8.70 1.20 11.77
CA LEU A 80 9.44 2.38 11.32
C LEU A 80 9.73 3.36 12.45
N GLY A 81 8.90 3.40 13.48
CA GLY A 81 9.10 4.28 14.62
C GLY A 81 8.60 5.69 14.43
N PHE A 82 7.75 5.93 13.42
CA PHE A 82 7.14 7.24 13.22
C PHE A 82 5.75 7.07 12.62
N ALA A 83 4.91 8.11 12.75
CA ALA A 83 3.57 8.10 12.19
C ALA A 83 3.61 8.24 10.67
N LEU A 84 2.76 7.48 9.99
CA LEU A 84 2.64 7.57 8.53
C LEU A 84 1.57 8.56 8.12
N THR A 85 0.55 8.74 8.96
CA THR A 85 -0.53 9.67 8.67
C THR A 85 -0.77 10.59 9.86
N GLU A 86 -1.32 11.76 9.58
CA GLU A 86 -1.79 12.67 10.61
C GLU A 86 -3.15 13.21 10.22
N ARG A 87 -3.93 13.61 11.20
CA ARG A 87 -5.24 14.15 10.95
C ARG A 87 -5.15 15.53 10.36
N LYS A 88 -5.92 15.75 9.29
CA LYS A 88 -6.10 17.08 8.73
C LYS A 88 -7.19 17.78 9.51
N ILE A 89 -6.82 18.85 10.23
CA ILE A 89 -7.76 19.64 11.02
C ILE A 89 -8.35 20.74 10.13
N GLY A 90 -9.69 20.87 10.16
CA GLY A 90 -10.37 21.92 9.43
C GLY A 90 -10.66 21.52 7.99
N GLY A 91 -11.86 21.80 7.57
CA GLY A 91 -12.36 21.48 6.25
C GLY A 91 -13.80 21.05 6.31
N LYS A 92 -14.49 21.17 5.21
CA LYS A 92 -15.88 20.76 5.10
C LYS A 92 -15.98 19.24 5.27
N GLY A 93 -16.77 18.78 6.22
CA GLY A 93 -17.08 17.39 6.39
C GLY A 93 -16.25 16.63 7.42
N GLY A 94 -15.52 17.34 8.28
CA GLY A 94 -14.75 16.70 9.34
C GLY A 94 -13.42 16.14 8.83
N GLY A 95 -12.61 15.63 9.71
CA GLY A 95 -11.22 15.32 9.47
C GLY A 95 -10.92 14.35 8.33
N GLY A 96 -9.86 14.60 7.62
CA GLY A 96 -9.22 13.68 6.71
C GLY A 96 -7.89 13.22 7.25
N SER A 97 -7.12 12.55 6.41
CA SER A 97 -5.77 12.12 6.72
C SER A 97 -4.81 12.59 5.64
N VAL A 98 -3.64 13.01 6.05
CA VAL A 98 -2.56 13.32 5.12
C VAL A 98 -1.33 12.52 5.54
N LEU A 99 -0.43 12.28 4.59
CA LEU A 99 0.84 11.63 4.91
C LEU A 99 1.74 12.59 5.67
N THR A 100 2.46 12.05 6.65
CA THR A 100 3.51 12.82 7.32
C THR A 100 4.69 13.02 6.37
N ASP A 101 5.56 13.98 6.68
CA ASP A 101 6.78 14.19 5.88
C ASP A 101 7.67 12.94 5.92
N GLU A 102 7.75 12.29 7.09
CA GLU A 102 8.50 11.04 7.25
C GLU A 102 7.94 9.94 6.37
N ALA A 103 6.61 9.86 6.26
CA ALA A 103 5.95 8.88 5.40
C ALA A 103 6.26 9.12 3.92
N LYS A 104 6.24 10.38 3.50
CA LYS A 104 6.57 10.74 2.10
C LYS A 104 8.01 10.38 1.77
N GLU A 105 8.93 10.66 2.70
CA GLU A 105 10.34 10.32 2.55
C GLU A 105 10.53 8.80 2.45
N PHE A 106 9.89 8.05 3.35
CA PHE A 106 9.96 6.59 3.34
C PHE A 106 9.39 6.02 2.04
N LEU A 107 8.23 6.52 1.62
CA LEU A 107 7.58 6.07 0.39
C LEU A 107 8.49 6.30 -0.82
N TYR A 108 9.12 7.46 -0.90
CA TYR A 108 10.06 7.79 -1.96
C TYR A 108 11.24 6.81 -1.96
N ARG A 109 11.84 6.55 -0.80
CA ARG A 109 12.96 5.62 -0.67
C ARG A 109 12.57 4.20 -1.07
N TYR A 110 11.40 3.76 -0.63
CA TYR A 110 10.90 2.45 -0.99
C TYR A 110 10.75 2.30 -2.51
N GLU A 111 10.14 3.29 -3.14
CA GLU A 111 9.91 3.24 -4.58
C GLU A 111 11.21 3.29 -5.38
N GLN A 112 12.17 4.09 -4.94
CA GLN A 112 13.50 4.14 -5.58
C GLN A 112 14.20 2.78 -5.46
N TYR A 113 14.17 2.19 -4.29
CA TYR A 113 14.78 0.88 -4.07
C TYR A 113 14.08 -0.20 -4.89
N ARG A 114 12.76 -0.21 -4.87
CA ARG A 114 11.95 -1.14 -5.64
C ARG A 114 12.29 -1.08 -7.13
N ASP A 115 12.34 0.13 -7.68
CA ASP A 115 12.60 0.31 -9.11
C ASP A 115 14.02 -0.07 -9.46
N ALA A 116 14.98 0.20 -8.59
CA ALA A 116 16.38 -0.22 -8.78
C ALA A 116 16.49 -1.74 -8.79
N CYS A 117 15.79 -2.43 -7.90
CA CYS A 117 15.77 -3.89 -7.86
C CYS A 117 15.17 -4.48 -9.14
N LYS A 118 14.07 -3.89 -9.61
CA LYS A 118 13.45 -4.33 -10.85
C LYS A 118 14.37 -4.16 -12.05
N GLN A 119 15.06 -3.04 -12.12
CA GLN A 119 16.01 -2.76 -13.19
C GLN A 119 17.20 -3.73 -13.13
N ALA A 120 17.74 -3.97 -11.93
CA ALA A 120 18.83 -4.92 -11.74
C ALA A 120 18.41 -6.34 -12.17
N GLY A 121 17.18 -6.72 -11.83
CA GLY A 121 16.64 -8.01 -12.23
C GLY A 121 16.53 -8.16 -13.76
N LYS A 122 16.12 -7.12 -14.44
CA LYS A 122 16.06 -7.12 -15.91
C LYS A 122 17.44 -7.28 -16.52
N GLN A 123 18.45 -6.64 -15.95
CA GLN A 123 19.83 -6.73 -16.43
C GLN A 123 20.44 -8.10 -16.16
N LEU A 124 20.08 -8.72 -15.03
CA LEU A 124 20.59 -10.03 -14.66
C LEU A 124 19.95 -11.18 -15.45
N TYR A 125 18.69 -10.99 -15.83
CA TYR A 125 17.88 -12.06 -16.43
C TYR A 125 18.55 -12.75 -17.61
N PRO A 126 19.09 -12.03 -18.63
CA PRO A 126 19.72 -12.69 -19.79
C PRO A 126 20.94 -13.50 -19.43
N GLN A 127 21.60 -13.23 -18.30
CA GLN A 127 22.78 -13.98 -17.86
C GLN A 127 22.41 -15.40 -17.45
N PHE A 128 21.19 -15.58 -16.96
CA PHE A 128 20.72 -16.89 -16.47
C PHE A 128 19.82 -17.59 -17.48
N PHE A 129 19.21 -16.85 -18.39
CA PHE A 129 18.33 -17.38 -19.43
C PHE A 129 18.71 -16.81 -20.80
N PRO A 130 19.93 -17.16 -21.30
CA PRO A 130 20.44 -16.51 -22.52
C PRO A 130 19.77 -16.94 -23.81
N ASP A 131 19.12 -18.10 -23.80
CA ASP A 131 18.50 -18.67 -25.00
C ASP A 131 17.07 -18.17 -25.25
N GLU A 132 16.60 -17.29 -24.40
CA GLU A 132 15.24 -16.75 -24.52
C GLU A 132 15.22 -15.54 -25.47
N LYS A 133 14.36 -15.64 -26.45
CA LYS A 133 14.19 -14.58 -27.44
C LYS A 133 13.04 -13.66 -27.11
#